data_e4390db1fdad2b5663c2ca987e16d6e0
#
_entry.id   e4390db1fdad2b5663c2ca987e16d6e0
#
_cell.length_a   1.000
_cell.length_b   1.000
_cell.length_c   1.000
_cell.angle_alpha   90.00
_cell.angle_beta   90.00
_cell.angle_gamma   90.00
#
_symmetry.space_group_name_H-M   'P 1'
#
loop_
_entity.id
_entity.type
_entity.pdbx_description
1 polymer ?
#
loop_
_entity_poly.entity_id
_entity_poly.type
_entity_poly.pdbx_seq_one_letter_code
_entity_poly.pdbx_strand_id
1 'polypeptide(L)'
;LPPSATRSAQTADPDADPFIALVADLRATNSALLAFLRSLPSVKALVTDFFCAYGFDAAAELGVPAYLFFTSAASVLAAYLHINVMRSTVSFRDMGRNLLHFPGVHPIPASDLPEVLLDRGDSQYKAILSLMEQLPRSKGILSNTFEWLESRAVKAIKDGTPRPGESVPALYCVGPSVGEERGST
;
A
#
# COMPACT_ATOMS: atom_id res chain seq x y z
N LEU A 1 -13.86 25.91 -2.76
CA LEU A 1 -14.16 24.48 -2.64
C LEU A 1 -14.58 23.98 -4.02
N PRO A 2 -13.98 22.92 -4.58
CA PRO A 2 -14.46 22.31 -5.81
C PRO A 2 -15.87 21.74 -5.56
N PRO A 3 -16.74 21.70 -6.60
CA PRO A 3 -18.07 21.13 -6.46
C PRO A 3 -17.96 19.68 -5.99
N SER A 4 -18.78 19.33 -5.00
CA SER A 4 -18.89 17.98 -4.50
C SER A 4 -19.14 17.02 -5.67
N ALA A 5 -18.21 16.10 -5.90
CA ALA A 5 -18.40 15.00 -6.84
C ALA A 5 -19.67 14.27 -6.38
N THR A 6 -20.74 14.47 -7.11
CA THR A 6 -21.99 13.74 -6.90
C THR A 6 -21.67 12.27 -7.14
N ARG A 7 -21.62 11.50 -6.07
CA ARG A 7 -21.50 10.05 -6.11
C ARG A 7 -22.63 9.55 -6.99
N SER A 8 -22.33 9.14 -8.21
CA SER A 8 -23.29 8.41 -9.02
C SER A 8 -23.64 7.18 -8.18
N ALA A 9 -24.88 7.14 -7.68
CA ALA A 9 -25.43 5.97 -7.04
C ALA A 9 -25.59 4.90 -8.14
N GLN A 10 -24.48 4.27 -8.54
CA GLN A 10 -24.55 2.96 -9.12
C GLN A 10 -25.10 2.08 -8.01
N THR A 11 -26.17 1.38 -8.30
CA THR A 11 -26.79 0.39 -7.43
C THR A 11 -25.69 -0.60 -7.03
N ALA A 12 -25.12 -0.38 -5.84
CA ALA A 12 -24.14 -1.29 -5.27
C ALA A 12 -24.86 -2.63 -5.16
N ASP A 13 -24.29 -3.68 -5.72
CA ASP A 13 -24.74 -5.04 -5.49
C ASP A 13 -24.72 -5.26 -3.96
N PRO A 14 -25.87 -5.51 -3.31
CA PRO A 14 -25.94 -5.66 -1.87
C PRO A 14 -25.08 -6.83 -1.35
N ASP A 15 -24.72 -7.76 -2.22
CA ASP A 15 -23.87 -8.90 -1.90
C ASP A 15 -22.37 -8.64 -2.23
N ALA A 16 -22.01 -7.47 -2.76
CA ALA A 16 -20.64 -7.15 -3.07
C ALA A 16 -19.82 -6.95 -1.78
N ASP A 17 -18.64 -7.58 -1.73
CA ASP A 17 -17.66 -7.37 -0.66
C ASP A 17 -17.28 -5.88 -0.56
N PRO A 18 -17.50 -5.23 0.62
CA PRO A 18 -17.26 -3.79 0.78
C PRO A 18 -15.80 -3.38 0.50
N PHE A 19 -14.83 -4.26 0.80
CA PHE A 19 -13.42 -4.00 0.55
C PHE A 19 -13.11 -4.03 -0.96
N ILE A 20 -13.65 -5.00 -1.68
CA ILE A 20 -13.48 -5.09 -3.13
C ILE A 20 -14.14 -3.88 -3.82
N ALA A 21 -15.35 -3.52 -3.38
CA ALA A 21 -16.03 -2.34 -3.89
C ALA A 21 -15.19 -1.07 -3.68
N LEU A 22 -14.62 -0.89 -2.48
CA LEU A 22 -13.74 0.24 -2.18
C LEU A 22 -12.53 0.29 -3.12
N VAL A 23 -11.82 -0.81 -3.32
CA VAL A 23 -10.64 -0.86 -4.20
C VAL A 23 -11.02 -0.54 -5.65
N ALA A 24 -12.16 -1.06 -6.12
CA ALA A 24 -12.69 -0.77 -7.45
C ALA A 24 -13.06 0.71 -7.62
N ASP A 25 -13.74 1.30 -6.63
CA ASP A 25 -14.10 2.72 -6.62
C ASP A 25 -12.86 3.61 -6.64
N LEU A 26 -11.87 3.33 -5.80
CA LEU A 26 -10.61 4.08 -5.78
C LEU A 26 -9.89 4.01 -7.14
N ARG A 27 -9.86 2.85 -7.78
CA ARG A 27 -9.30 2.69 -9.11
C ARG A 27 -10.09 3.48 -10.17
N ALA A 28 -11.41 3.50 -10.07
CA ALA A 28 -12.28 4.23 -10.99
C ALA A 28 -12.10 5.76 -10.89
N THR A 29 -11.59 6.28 -9.76
CA THR A 29 -11.33 7.72 -9.59
C THR A 29 -10.11 8.23 -10.38
N ASN A 30 -9.29 7.36 -10.98
CA ASN A 30 -8.06 7.77 -11.68
C ASN A 30 -8.29 8.77 -12.82
N SER A 31 -9.39 8.64 -13.57
CA SER A 31 -9.73 9.60 -14.64
C SER A 31 -10.03 10.99 -14.10
N ALA A 32 -10.75 11.08 -12.98
CA ALA A 32 -11.04 12.33 -12.29
C ALA A 32 -9.77 12.93 -11.67
N LEU A 33 -8.91 12.09 -11.07
CA LEU A 33 -7.60 12.50 -10.56
C LEU A 33 -6.74 13.10 -11.68
N LEU A 34 -6.66 12.43 -12.82
CA LEU A 34 -5.89 12.91 -13.97
C LEU A 34 -6.42 14.25 -14.48
N ALA A 35 -7.75 14.38 -14.63
CA ALA A 35 -8.38 15.62 -15.04
C ALA A 35 -8.10 16.77 -14.06
N PHE A 36 -8.17 16.49 -12.76
CA PHE A 36 -7.82 17.43 -11.70
C PHE A 36 -6.36 17.86 -11.78
N LEU A 37 -5.42 16.91 -11.86
CA LEU A 37 -4.00 17.21 -11.94
C LEU A 37 -3.66 18.04 -13.18
N ARG A 38 -4.31 17.79 -14.32
CA ARG A 38 -4.17 18.60 -15.56
C ARG A 38 -4.68 20.03 -15.41
N SER A 39 -5.64 20.28 -14.52
CA SER A 39 -6.18 21.61 -14.26
C SER A 39 -5.25 22.50 -13.41
N LEU A 40 -4.25 21.90 -12.75
CA LEU A 40 -3.31 22.61 -11.92
C LEU A 40 -2.21 23.27 -12.77
N PRO A 41 -1.77 24.49 -12.44
CA PRO A 41 -0.77 25.22 -13.21
C PRO A 41 0.60 24.54 -13.20
N SER A 42 0.90 23.76 -12.16
CA SER A 42 2.15 22.99 -12.02
C SER A 42 1.97 21.88 -10.98
N VAL A 43 2.29 20.64 -11.38
CA VAL A 43 2.38 19.49 -10.48
C VAL A 43 3.83 19.03 -10.44
N LYS A 44 4.44 18.97 -9.25
CA LYS A 44 5.85 18.57 -9.09
C LYS A 44 6.00 17.10 -8.72
N ALA A 45 5.03 16.58 -7.99
CA ALA A 45 4.98 15.18 -7.58
C ALA A 45 3.55 14.82 -7.17
N LEU A 46 3.24 13.54 -7.20
CA LEU A 46 2.03 12.97 -6.60
C LEU A 46 2.44 12.12 -5.39
N VAL A 47 1.77 12.31 -4.27
CA VAL A 47 1.89 11.43 -3.10
C VAL A 47 0.53 10.79 -2.86
N THR A 48 0.48 9.46 -2.83
CA THR A 48 -0.75 8.70 -2.56
C THR A 48 -0.53 7.74 -1.40
N ASP A 49 -1.62 7.31 -0.75
CA ASP A 49 -1.56 6.19 0.17
C ASP A 49 -1.55 4.84 -0.56
N PHE A 50 -1.43 3.75 0.21
CA PHE A 50 -1.37 2.39 -0.30
C PHE A 50 -2.60 2.00 -1.14
N PHE A 51 -3.81 2.35 -0.69
CA PHE A 51 -5.05 1.99 -1.38
C PHE A 51 -5.26 2.79 -2.67
N CYS A 52 -4.65 3.96 -2.75
CA CYS A 52 -4.69 4.84 -3.92
C CYS A 52 -3.50 4.64 -4.89
N ALA A 53 -2.73 3.55 -4.76
CA ALA A 53 -1.53 3.29 -5.56
C ALA A 53 -1.79 3.22 -7.08
N TYR A 54 -3.01 2.93 -7.52
CA TYR A 54 -3.40 3.04 -8.93
C TYR A 54 -3.31 4.47 -9.48
N GLY A 55 -3.29 5.49 -8.62
CA GLY A 55 -3.02 6.89 -9.00
C GLY A 55 -1.66 7.10 -9.68
N PHE A 56 -0.74 6.12 -9.57
CA PHE A 56 0.53 6.16 -10.29
C PHE A 56 0.36 6.19 -11.80
N ASP A 57 -0.76 5.66 -12.34
CA ASP A 57 -1.07 5.74 -13.77
C ASP A 57 -1.27 7.20 -14.20
N ALA A 58 -2.00 7.99 -13.40
CA ALA A 58 -2.21 9.41 -13.68
C ALA A 58 -0.90 10.21 -13.59
N ALA A 59 -0.04 9.90 -12.62
CA ALA A 59 1.27 10.53 -12.49
C ALA A 59 2.18 10.20 -13.67
N ALA A 60 2.19 8.94 -14.10
CA ALA A 60 2.98 8.48 -15.26
C ALA A 60 2.54 9.18 -16.55
N GLU A 61 1.23 9.36 -16.77
CA GLU A 61 0.69 10.05 -17.94
C GLU A 61 1.08 11.54 -17.99
N LEU A 62 1.29 12.15 -16.82
CA LEU A 62 1.74 13.54 -16.71
C LEU A 62 3.28 13.68 -16.67
N GLY A 63 4.01 12.57 -16.61
CA GLY A 63 5.46 12.59 -16.49
C GLY A 63 5.96 13.14 -15.15
N VAL A 64 5.15 13.05 -14.08
CA VAL A 64 5.52 13.51 -12.73
C VAL A 64 5.89 12.33 -11.82
N PRO A 65 6.85 12.51 -10.90
CA PRO A 65 7.20 11.45 -9.96
C PRO A 65 6.04 11.18 -8.99
N ALA A 66 5.77 9.89 -8.75
CA ALA A 66 4.80 9.44 -7.77
C ALA A 66 5.51 8.78 -6.57
N TYR A 67 5.08 9.13 -5.37
CA TYR A 67 5.56 8.59 -4.11
C TYR A 67 4.41 7.92 -3.37
N LEU A 68 4.71 6.83 -2.69
CA LEU A 68 3.75 6.16 -1.82
C LEU A 68 3.91 6.64 -0.38
N PHE A 69 2.84 7.08 0.26
CA PHE A 69 2.80 7.22 1.71
C PHE A 69 2.23 5.93 2.32
N PHE A 70 3.10 5.17 2.94
CA PHE A 70 2.73 3.94 3.62
C PHE A 70 2.47 4.24 5.09
N THR A 71 1.21 4.31 5.46
CA THR A 71 0.75 4.75 6.79
C THR A 71 1.09 3.79 7.91
N SER A 72 1.46 2.54 7.58
CA SER A 72 1.83 1.50 8.54
C SER A 72 3.34 1.42 8.74
N ALA A 73 3.77 0.49 9.58
CA ALA A 73 5.14 0.24 9.99
C ALA A 73 6.02 -0.33 8.85
N ALA A 74 7.34 -0.14 8.94
CA ALA A 74 8.29 -0.70 7.97
C ALA A 74 8.29 -2.24 7.96
N SER A 75 8.03 -2.88 9.10
CA SER A 75 7.88 -4.34 9.19
C SER A 75 6.72 -4.86 8.36
N VAL A 76 5.59 -4.16 8.35
CA VAL A 76 4.43 -4.49 7.50
C VAL A 76 4.78 -4.31 6.02
N LEU A 77 5.46 -3.21 5.68
CA LEU A 77 5.93 -2.97 4.31
C LEU A 77 6.89 -4.08 3.84
N ALA A 78 7.85 -4.49 4.68
CA ALA A 78 8.77 -5.57 4.36
C ALA A 78 8.03 -6.89 4.10
N ALA A 79 7.02 -7.21 4.93
CA ALA A 79 6.18 -8.39 4.75
C ALA A 79 5.39 -8.30 3.42
N TYR A 80 4.78 -7.17 3.10
CA TYR A 80 4.03 -6.96 1.86
C TYR A 80 4.91 -7.10 0.61
N LEU A 81 6.09 -6.50 0.62
CA LEU A 81 7.06 -6.66 -0.45
C LEU A 81 7.47 -8.12 -0.65
N HIS A 82 7.61 -8.87 0.45
CA HIS A 82 8.02 -10.28 0.39
C HIS A 82 6.87 -11.20 -0.02
N ILE A 83 5.64 -11.00 0.49
CA ILE A 83 4.45 -11.77 0.11
C ILE A 83 4.23 -11.71 -1.40
N ASN A 84 4.45 -10.56 -2.00
CA ASN A 84 4.30 -10.35 -3.44
C ASN A 84 5.22 -11.26 -4.28
N VAL A 85 6.39 -11.62 -3.77
CA VAL A 85 7.34 -12.49 -4.48
C VAL A 85 7.27 -13.96 -4.04
N MET A 86 6.50 -14.27 -3.01
CA MET A 86 6.30 -15.65 -2.55
C MET A 86 5.52 -16.47 -3.57
N ARG A 87 6.14 -17.54 -4.07
CA ARG A 87 5.54 -18.43 -5.07
C ARG A 87 4.76 -19.61 -4.47
N SER A 88 4.38 -19.54 -3.20
CA SER A 88 3.58 -20.58 -2.57
C SER A 88 2.14 -20.57 -3.07
N THR A 89 1.57 -21.74 -3.30
CA THR A 89 0.14 -21.93 -3.60
C THR A 89 -0.69 -22.26 -2.37
N VAL A 90 -0.04 -22.59 -1.26
CA VAL A 90 -0.70 -22.91 0.02
C VAL A 90 -1.19 -21.63 0.66
N SER A 91 -2.47 -21.59 1.04
CA SER A 91 -3.05 -20.48 1.79
C SER A 91 -2.42 -20.37 3.18
N PHE A 92 -2.24 -19.17 3.69
CA PHE A 92 -1.69 -18.95 5.03
C PHE A 92 -2.61 -19.53 6.11
N ARG A 93 -3.91 -19.58 5.87
CA ARG A 93 -4.89 -20.25 6.73
C ARG A 93 -4.53 -21.72 6.97
N ASP A 94 -4.12 -22.44 5.93
CA ASP A 94 -3.77 -23.86 5.99
C ASP A 94 -2.42 -24.11 6.70
N MET A 95 -1.60 -23.06 6.81
CA MET A 95 -0.32 -23.13 7.53
C MET A 95 -0.50 -23.02 9.05
N GLY A 96 -1.65 -22.55 9.53
CA GLY A 96 -1.99 -22.46 10.95
C GLY A 96 -0.95 -21.66 11.74
N ARG A 97 -0.35 -22.28 12.76
CA ARG A 97 0.69 -21.65 13.61
C ARG A 97 2.12 -21.81 13.10
N ASN A 98 2.33 -22.30 11.88
CA ASN A 98 3.66 -22.34 11.30
C ASN A 98 4.22 -20.92 11.19
N LEU A 99 5.48 -20.76 11.53
CA LEU A 99 6.13 -19.48 11.54
C LEU A 99 6.48 -19.02 10.11
N LEU A 100 6.08 -17.82 9.78
CA LEU A 100 6.49 -17.12 8.57
C LEU A 100 7.72 -16.27 8.87
N HIS A 101 8.68 -16.30 7.97
CA HIS A 101 9.92 -15.56 8.06
C HIS A 101 9.98 -14.49 6.97
N PHE A 102 9.77 -13.24 7.36
CA PHE A 102 9.92 -12.10 6.48
C PHE A 102 11.26 -11.39 6.75
N PRO A 103 11.98 -10.94 5.70
CA PRO A 103 13.24 -10.22 5.88
C PRO A 103 13.10 -9.01 6.79
N GLY A 104 13.91 -8.95 7.85
CA GLY A 104 13.90 -7.86 8.82
C GLY A 104 12.75 -7.86 9.84
N VAL A 105 11.84 -8.82 9.77
CA VAL A 105 10.69 -8.97 10.68
C VAL A 105 10.92 -10.16 11.62
N HIS A 106 10.41 -10.08 12.85
CA HIS A 106 10.38 -11.25 13.71
C HIS A 106 9.44 -12.31 13.12
N PRO A 107 9.77 -13.61 13.27
CA PRO A 107 8.89 -14.68 12.81
C PRO A 107 7.49 -14.54 13.42
N ILE A 108 6.47 -14.64 12.61
CA ILE A 108 5.07 -14.52 13.02
C ILE A 108 4.31 -15.78 12.60
N PRO A 109 3.36 -16.29 13.41
CA PRO A 109 2.47 -17.36 12.98
C PRO A 109 1.66 -16.96 11.75
N ALA A 110 1.47 -17.88 10.82
CA ALA A 110 0.67 -17.58 9.61
C ALA A 110 -0.77 -17.19 9.97
N SER A 111 -1.32 -17.76 11.05
CA SER A 111 -2.64 -17.40 11.59
C SER A 111 -2.78 -15.96 12.07
N ASP A 112 -1.66 -15.27 12.34
CA ASP A 112 -1.65 -13.91 12.89
C ASP A 112 -1.58 -12.84 11.77
N LEU A 113 -1.56 -13.26 10.50
CA LEU A 113 -1.73 -12.34 9.38
C LEU A 113 -3.14 -11.75 9.37
N PRO A 114 -3.33 -10.53 8.83
CA PRO A 114 -4.65 -9.97 8.58
C PRO A 114 -5.55 -10.94 7.80
N GLU A 115 -6.83 -11.00 8.13
CA GLU A 115 -7.78 -11.94 7.53
C GLU A 115 -7.80 -11.89 6.00
N VAL A 116 -7.70 -10.69 5.44
CA VAL A 116 -7.65 -10.46 3.99
C VAL A 116 -6.44 -11.12 3.29
N LEU A 117 -5.45 -11.59 4.05
CA LEU A 117 -4.27 -12.27 3.50
C LEU A 117 -4.30 -13.78 3.72
N LEU A 118 -5.20 -14.30 4.56
CA LEU A 118 -5.17 -15.70 4.98
C LEU A 118 -5.44 -16.68 3.85
N ASP A 119 -6.34 -16.34 2.93
CA ASP A 119 -6.71 -17.22 1.83
C ASP A 119 -6.28 -16.66 0.48
N ARG A 120 -5.35 -17.34 -0.18
CA ARG A 120 -4.80 -16.93 -1.48
C ARG A 120 -5.82 -17.04 -2.63
N GLY A 121 -6.87 -17.86 -2.45
CA GLY A 121 -7.98 -18.01 -3.40
C GLY A 121 -8.97 -16.86 -3.35
N ASP A 122 -9.02 -16.14 -2.23
CA ASP A 122 -9.98 -15.09 -1.96
C ASP A 122 -9.80 -13.87 -2.87
N SER A 123 -10.91 -13.21 -3.18
CA SER A 123 -10.95 -11.97 -3.93
C SER A 123 -10.26 -10.81 -3.17
N GLN A 124 -10.39 -10.76 -1.85
CA GLN A 124 -9.72 -9.75 -1.01
C GLN A 124 -8.19 -9.92 -1.07
N TYR A 125 -7.68 -11.16 -0.97
CA TYR A 125 -6.24 -11.42 -1.12
C TYR A 125 -5.73 -10.93 -2.48
N LYS A 126 -6.44 -11.25 -3.57
CA LYS A 126 -6.08 -10.83 -4.92
C LYS A 126 -6.09 -9.31 -5.07
N ALA A 127 -7.05 -8.64 -4.46
CA ALA A 127 -7.13 -7.17 -4.47
C ALA A 127 -5.93 -6.55 -3.72
N ILE A 128 -5.60 -7.04 -2.53
CA ILE A 128 -4.41 -6.58 -1.78
C ILE A 128 -3.13 -6.88 -2.56
N LEU A 129 -3.00 -8.08 -3.13
CA LEU A 129 -1.83 -8.44 -3.94
C LEU A 129 -1.65 -7.49 -5.11
N SER A 130 -2.72 -7.13 -5.81
CA SER A 130 -2.66 -6.17 -6.93
C SER A 130 -2.25 -4.76 -6.50
N LEU A 131 -2.56 -4.34 -5.26
CA LEU A 131 -2.04 -3.10 -4.68
C LEU A 131 -0.55 -3.22 -4.34
N MET A 132 -0.13 -4.36 -3.75
CA MET A 132 1.29 -4.63 -3.45
C MET A 132 2.14 -4.62 -4.74
N GLU A 133 1.61 -5.05 -5.87
CA GLU A 133 2.27 -5.03 -7.18
C GLU A 133 2.54 -3.60 -7.68
N GLN A 134 1.82 -2.59 -7.17
CA GLN A 134 2.08 -1.19 -7.50
C GLN A 134 3.29 -0.61 -6.74
N LEU A 135 3.65 -1.16 -5.57
CA LEU A 135 4.70 -0.61 -4.71
C LEU A 135 6.02 -0.33 -5.43
N PRO A 136 6.56 -1.25 -6.25
CA PRO A 136 7.81 -1.01 -6.97
C PRO A 136 7.76 0.10 -8.02
N ARG A 137 6.56 0.53 -8.42
CA ARG A 137 6.38 1.60 -9.43
C ARG A 137 6.58 2.99 -8.83
N SER A 138 6.54 3.12 -7.51
CA SER A 138 6.77 4.41 -6.84
C SER A 138 8.21 4.88 -7.02
N LYS A 139 8.42 6.18 -7.04
CA LYS A 139 9.75 6.81 -7.03
C LYS A 139 10.43 6.69 -5.67
N GLY A 140 9.63 6.50 -4.63
CA GLY A 140 10.06 6.28 -3.25
C GLY A 140 8.86 6.03 -2.35
N ILE A 141 9.11 5.45 -1.18
CA ILE A 141 8.10 5.12 -0.18
C ILE A 141 8.38 5.93 1.08
N LEU A 142 7.39 6.71 1.50
CA LEU A 142 7.37 7.43 2.76
C LEU A 142 6.68 6.54 3.78
N SER A 143 7.40 6.01 4.77
CA SER A 143 6.83 5.12 5.79
C SER A 143 6.63 5.85 7.10
N ASN A 144 5.47 5.63 7.74
CA ASN A 144 5.13 6.23 9.02
C ASN A 144 5.87 5.54 10.19
N THR A 145 7.19 5.60 10.13
CA THR A 145 8.08 5.04 11.15
C THR A 145 9.35 5.89 11.27
N PHE A 146 10.23 5.53 12.18
CA PHE A 146 11.59 6.10 12.30
C PHE A 146 12.63 4.99 12.42
N GLU A 147 13.82 5.26 11.94
CA GLU A 147 14.83 4.25 11.63
C GLU A 147 15.26 3.41 12.84
N TRP A 148 15.41 4.01 14.02
CA TRP A 148 15.85 3.28 15.21
C TRP A 148 14.74 2.41 15.84
N LEU A 149 13.45 2.71 15.58
CA LEU A 149 12.33 1.88 16.06
C LEU A 149 12.28 0.54 15.34
N GLU A 150 12.47 0.55 14.02
CA GLU A 150 12.34 -0.62 13.17
C GLU A 150 13.60 -0.87 12.35
N SER A 151 14.78 -0.69 12.96
CA SER A 151 16.08 -0.72 12.28
C SER A 151 16.31 -1.97 11.42
N ARG A 152 15.81 -3.14 11.85
CA ARG A 152 15.93 -4.39 11.11
C ARG A 152 15.11 -4.40 9.84
N ALA A 153 13.83 -3.99 9.91
CA ALA A 153 12.94 -3.93 8.77
C ALA A 153 13.39 -2.84 7.78
N VAL A 154 13.73 -1.65 8.28
CA VAL A 154 14.27 -0.54 7.48
C VAL A 154 15.53 -0.96 6.75
N LYS A 155 16.49 -1.62 7.45
CA LYS A 155 17.70 -2.13 6.82
C LYS A 155 17.39 -3.17 5.75
N ALA A 156 16.51 -4.14 6.03
CA ALA A 156 16.13 -5.18 5.08
C ALA A 156 15.54 -4.58 3.80
N ILE A 157 14.66 -3.57 3.91
CA ILE A 157 14.06 -2.90 2.75
C ILE A 157 15.14 -2.16 1.96
N LYS A 158 16.01 -1.37 2.63
CA LYS A 158 17.11 -0.65 1.99
C LYS A 158 18.09 -1.57 1.27
N ASP A 159 18.34 -2.76 1.81
CA ASP A 159 19.20 -3.79 1.20
C ASP A 159 18.49 -4.58 0.08
N GLY A 160 17.18 -4.37 -0.16
CA GLY A 160 16.41 -5.07 -1.17
C GLY A 160 16.07 -6.53 -0.83
N THR A 161 16.32 -6.98 0.41
CA THR A 161 16.14 -8.40 0.78
C THR A 161 14.70 -8.91 0.72
N PRO A 162 13.63 -8.09 0.89
CA PRO A 162 12.27 -8.56 0.69
C PRO A 162 11.93 -8.93 -0.77
N ARG A 163 12.68 -8.38 -1.74
CA ARG A 163 12.47 -8.62 -3.19
C ARG A 163 13.80 -8.98 -3.87
N PRO A 164 14.33 -10.17 -3.65
CA PRO A 164 15.62 -10.56 -4.24
C PRO A 164 15.61 -10.50 -5.77
N GLY A 165 16.59 -9.81 -6.34
CA GLY A 165 16.72 -9.67 -7.80
C GLY A 165 15.82 -8.59 -8.43
N GLU A 166 15.03 -7.87 -7.63
CA GLU A 166 14.19 -6.77 -8.09
C GLU A 166 14.55 -5.46 -7.39
N SER A 167 14.31 -4.33 -8.05
CA SER A 167 14.52 -3.03 -7.42
C SER A 167 13.42 -2.73 -6.40
N VAL A 168 13.84 -2.25 -5.21
CA VAL A 168 12.93 -1.71 -4.20
C VAL A 168 13.07 -0.19 -4.22
N PRO A 169 11.95 0.57 -4.22
CA PRO A 169 12.00 2.02 -4.16
C PRO A 169 12.73 2.52 -2.89
N ALA A 170 13.32 3.70 -2.97
CA ALA A 170 13.97 4.33 -1.82
C ALA A 170 12.97 4.48 -0.65
N LEU A 171 13.38 4.07 0.55
CA LEU A 171 12.56 4.18 1.76
C LEU A 171 12.97 5.43 2.56
N TYR A 172 11.96 6.24 2.89
CA TYR A 172 12.08 7.42 3.73
C TYR A 172 11.22 7.23 4.99
N CYS A 173 11.86 7.23 6.17
CA CYS A 173 11.15 7.18 7.45
C CYS A 173 10.73 8.60 7.81
N VAL A 174 9.42 8.87 7.84
CA VAL A 174 8.85 10.21 8.03
C VAL A 174 7.94 10.32 9.26
N GLY A 175 7.88 9.26 10.07
CA GLY A 175 7.03 9.19 11.25
C GLY A 175 7.77 9.43 12.57
N PRO A 176 7.06 9.25 13.69
CA PRO A 176 5.63 8.97 13.71
C PRO A 176 4.81 10.23 13.39
N SER A 177 3.81 10.08 12.53
CA SER A 177 2.83 11.14 12.26
C SER A 177 1.82 11.13 13.41
N VAL A 178 2.10 11.93 14.44
CA VAL A 178 1.21 12.15 15.58
C VAL A 178 0.64 13.56 15.48
N GLY A 179 -0.67 13.72 15.73
CA GLY A 179 -1.30 15.03 15.82
C GLY A 179 -0.79 15.78 17.05
N GLU A 180 -0.56 17.08 16.94
CA GLU A 180 -0.40 17.92 18.13
C GLU A 180 -1.73 17.90 18.90
N GLU A 181 -1.72 17.54 20.18
CA GLU A 181 -2.85 17.82 21.05
C GLU A 181 -3.04 19.35 21.06
N ARG A 182 -4.11 19.81 20.42
CA ARG A 182 -4.54 21.19 20.62
C ARG A 182 -4.92 21.29 22.09
N GLY A 183 -4.01 21.84 22.90
CA GLY A 183 -4.28 22.16 24.29
C GLY A 183 -5.58 22.95 24.35
N SER A 184 -6.59 22.38 25.02
CA SER A 184 -7.80 23.10 25.39
C SER A 184 -7.39 24.23 26.35
N THR A 185 -7.28 25.44 25.84
CA THR A 185 -7.31 26.67 26.64
C THR A 185 -8.74 27.01 26.96
#